data_61699a65cb159e9214433c872ca4d76d
#
_entry.id   61699a65cb159e9214433c872ca4d76d
#
_cell.length_a   1.000
_cell.length_b   1.000
_cell.length_c   1.000
_cell.angle_alpha   90.00
_cell.angle_beta   90.00
_cell.angle_gamma   90.00
#
_symmetry.space_group_name_H-M   'P 1'
#
loop_
_entity.id
_entity.type
_entity.pdbx_description
1 polymer ?
#
loop_
_entity_poly.entity_id
_entity_poly.type
_entity_poly.pdbx_seq_one_letter_code
_entity_poly.pdbx_strand_id
1 'polypeptide(L)'
;MPIKIPDGLPAARTLASENIFVMGETRAVTQDIRPLHILVLNLMPTKIETETQLSRLLGNTPLQVELEFIHTSSHESKNTSREHLFQFYKVFDEVKDRKFDGMVITGAPVETMPFEEVEYWPEICRIMEWSKTHVYSTFHICWGAQAGLYYHYGIKKYALPEKLFGVFPHVVERRSSMLMRGFDDVFMVPHSRHTTIRREEVEACKELKLLASSPQAGVYAMATEGGRQIFKTARQIHLNERLLH
;
A
#
# COMPACT_ATOMS: atom_id res chain seq x y z
N MET A 1 -1.76 -10.84 18.52
CA MET A 1 -3.25 -10.83 18.52
C MET A 1 -3.70 -10.91 17.06
N PRO A 2 -4.86 -11.49 16.78
CA PRO A 2 -5.28 -11.74 15.39
C PRO A 2 -5.72 -10.45 14.69
N ILE A 3 -5.51 -10.41 13.38
CA ILE A 3 -6.13 -9.39 12.52
C ILE A 3 -7.63 -9.64 12.43
N LYS A 4 -8.42 -8.57 12.56
CA LYS A 4 -9.87 -8.62 12.30
C LYS A 4 -10.13 -8.35 10.82
N ILE A 5 -10.84 -9.26 10.17
CA ILE A 5 -11.25 -9.17 8.78
C ILE A 5 -12.75 -9.43 8.65
N PRO A 6 -13.42 -8.95 7.57
CA PRO A 6 -14.82 -9.22 7.33
C PRO A 6 -15.13 -10.72 7.35
N ASP A 7 -16.25 -11.10 7.98
CA ASP A 7 -16.68 -12.48 7.98
C ASP A 7 -16.93 -12.97 6.54
N GLY A 8 -16.38 -14.15 6.22
CA GLY A 8 -16.48 -14.74 4.88
C GLY A 8 -15.50 -14.23 3.84
N LEU A 9 -14.58 -13.33 4.18
CA LEU A 9 -13.52 -12.89 3.26
C LEU A 9 -12.69 -14.10 2.78
N PRO A 10 -12.51 -14.32 1.45
CA PRO A 10 -11.74 -15.45 0.93
C PRO A 10 -10.33 -15.57 1.50
N ALA A 11 -9.68 -14.46 1.78
CA ALA A 11 -8.35 -14.41 2.42
C ALA A 11 -8.28 -15.20 3.74
N ALA A 12 -9.39 -15.29 4.50
CA ALA A 12 -9.43 -16.00 5.77
C ALA A 12 -9.02 -17.47 5.64
N ARG A 13 -9.46 -18.16 4.56
CA ARG A 13 -9.14 -19.58 4.32
C ARG A 13 -7.68 -19.78 4.00
N THR A 14 -7.12 -18.91 3.16
CA THR A 14 -5.71 -18.97 2.76
C THR A 14 -4.81 -18.73 3.97
N LEU A 15 -5.10 -17.68 4.76
CA LEU A 15 -4.33 -17.34 5.95
C LEU A 15 -4.39 -18.42 7.02
N ALA A 16 -5.57 -19.05 7.21
CA ALA A 16 -5.72 -20.18 8.14
C ALA A 16 -4.86 -21.38 7.70
N SER A 17 -4.76 -21.68 6.39
CA SER A 17 -3.89 -22.77 5.88
C SER A 17 -2.40 -22.46 6.06
N GLU A 18 -2.02 -21.20 6.17
CA GLU A 18 -0.65 -20.73 6.43
C GLU A 18 -0.34 -20.57 7.94
N ASN A 19 -1.23 -21.04 8.82
CA ASN A 19 -1.14 -20.86 10.29
C ASN A 19 -1.10 -19.39 10.75
N ILE A 20 -1.60 -18.47 9.93
CA ILE A 20 -1.77 -17.07 10.29
C ILE A 20 -3.17 -16.91 10.91
N PHE A 21 -3.21 -16.56 12.19
CA PHE A 21 -4.46 -16.44 12.91
C PHE A 21 -5.19 -15.17 12.53
N VAL A 22 -6.37 -15.30 11.96
CA VAL A 22 -7.30 -14.19 11.66
C VAL A 22 -8.57 -14.33 12.49
N MET A 23 -9.22 -13.22 12.78
CA MET A 23 -10.46 -13.17 13.54
C MET A 23 -11.56 -12.53 12.70
N GLY A 24 -12.70 -13.19 12.56
CA GLY A 24 -13.88 -12.61 11.95
C GLY A 24 -14.51 -11.54 12.85
N GLU A 25 -15.33 -10.67 12.26
CA GLU A 25 -15.98 -9.56 12.96
C GLU A 25 -16.83 -10.02 14.14
N THR A 26 -17.62 -11.06 13.95
CA THR A 26 -18.49 -11.61 15.00
C THR A 26 -17.71 -12.02 16.26
N ARG A 27 -16.54 -12.60 16.10
CA ARG A 27 -15.68 -13.01 17.21
C ARG A 27 -14.96 -11.82 17.86
N ALA A 28 -14.60 -10.81 17.09
CA ALA A 28 -13.84 -9.66 17.57
C ALA A 28 -14.64 -8.75 18.49
N VAL A 29 -15.98 -8.68 18.32
CA VAL A 29 -16.88 -7.87 19.15
C VAL A 29 -16.86 -8.27 20.64
N THR A 30 -16.42 -9.48 20.96
CA THR A 30 -16.36 -9.97 22.35
C THR A 30 -15.07 -9.58 23.09
N GLN A 31 -14.16 -8.83 22.43
CA GLN A 31 -12.88 -8.42 23.04
C GLN A 31 -12.90 -6.92 23.38
N ASP A 32 -12.59 -6.59 24.62
CA ASP A 32 -12.52 -5.20 25.14
C ASP A 32 -11.15 -4.55 24.86
N ILE A 33 -10.74 -4.55 23.58
CA ILE A 33 -9.48 -3.96 23.12
C ILE A 33 -9.77 -3.07 21.91
N ARG A 34 -9.35 -1.79 21.97
CA ARG A 34 -9.44 -0.91 20.81
C ARG A 34 -8.52 -1.41 19.68
N PRO A 35 -9.06 -1.87 18.54
CA PRO A 35 -8.25 -2.24 17.41
C PRO A 35 -7.67 -1.01 16.71
N LEU A 36 -6.60 -1.21 15.94
CA LEU A 36 -6.14 -0.23 14.95
C LEU A 36 -7.03 -0.36 13.71
N HIS A 37 -7.67 0.74 13.32
CA HIS A 37 -8.51 0.78 12.13
C HIS A 37 -7.67 1.18 10.91
N ILE A 38 -7.49 0.25 9.98
CA ILE A 38 -6.70 0.44 8.76
C ILE A 38 -7.61 0.39 7.54
N LEU A 39 -7.64 1.49 6.80
CA LEU A 39 -8.35 1.60 5.53
C LEU A 39 -7.44 1.18 4.37
N VAL A 40 -7.94 0.40 3.44
CA VAL A 40 -7.19 -0.03 2.26
C VAL A 40 -7.90 0.43 0.99
N LEU A 41 -7.34 1.40 0.27
CA LEU A 41 -7.75 1.73 -1.09
C LEU A 41 -7.07 0.74 -2.05
N ASN A 42 -7.84 -0.27 -2.47
CA ASN A 42 -7.35 -1.33 -3.33
C ASN A 42 -7.61 -1.03 -4.80
N LEU A 43 -6.58 -0.52 -5.50
CA LEU A 43 -6.60 -0.19 -6.92
C LEU A 43 -6.13 -1.35 -7.82
N MET A 44 -5.71 -2.46 -7.21
CA MET A 44 -5.23 -3.63 -7.95
C MET A 44 -6.37 -4.34 -8.69
N PRO A 45 -6.11 -4.88 -9.89
CA PRO A 45 -7.10 -5.65 -10.63
C PRO A 45 -7.42 -6.99 -9.97
N THR A 46 -6.43 -7.64 -9.33
CA THR A 46 -6.57 -8.89 -8.57
C THR A 46 -6.82 -8.58 -7.10
N LYS A 47 -8.06 -8.16 -6.77
CA LYS A 47 -8.38 -7.69 -5.41
C LYS A 47 -8.21 -8.75 -4.34
N ILE A 48 -8.70 -9.96 -4.57
CA ILE A 48 -8.66 -11.08 -3.61
C ILE A 48 -7.21 -11.46 -3.24
N GLU A 49 -6.30 -11.49 -4.23
CA GLU A 49 -4.88 -11.71 -3.96
C GLU A 49 -4.28 -10.60 -3.11
N THR A 50 -4.59 -9.34 -3.45
CA THR A 50 -4.10 -8.18 -2.70
C THR A 50 -4.64 -8.15 -1.27
N GLU A 51 -5.91 -8.50 -1.06
CA GLU A 51 -6.53 -8.67 0.27
C GLU A 51 -5.75 -9.68 1.11
N THR A 52 -5.48 -10.86 0.54
CA THR A 52 -4.71 -11.92 1.19
C THR A 52 -3.31 -11.46 1.57
N GLN A 53 -2.64 -10.77 0.66
CA GLN A 53 -1.27 -10.26 0.86
C GLN A 53 -1.19 -9.22 1.97
N LEU A 54 -2.07 -8.23 1.93
CA LEU A 54 -2.10 -7.17 2.93
C LEU A 54 -2.53 -7.72 4.30
N SER A 55 -3.51 -8.62 4.32
CA SER A 55 -3.94 -9.28 5.56
C SER A 55 -2.82 -10.11 6.19
N ARG A 56 -2.01 -10.82 5.38
CA ARG A 56 -0.84 -11.56 5.87
C ARG A 56 0.20 -10.64 6.50
N LEU A 57 0.51 -9.51 5.86
CA LEU A 57 1.51 -8.56 6.34
C LEU A 57 1.04 -7.84 7.60
N LEU A 58 -0.18 -7.34 7.59
CA LEU A 58 -0.76 -6.57 8.70
C LEU A 58 -1.20 -7.48 9.86
N GLY A 59 -1.42 -8.76 9.60
CA GLY A 59 -1.74 -9.77 10.62
C GLY A 59 -0.53 -10.23 11.44
N ASN A 60 0.69 -10.00 10.97
CA ASN A 60 1.92 -10.38 11.68
C ASN A 60 2.32 -9.32 12.72
N THR A 61 1.41 -9.02 13.64
CA THR A 61 1.60 -8.05 14.72
C THR A 61 0.91 -8.52 16.00
N PRO A 62 1.42 -8.18 17.19
CA PRO A 62 0.72 -8.44 18.45
C PRO A 62 -0.49 -7.51 18.66
N LEU A 63 -0.67 -6.48 17.84
CA LEU A 63 -1.79 -5.55 17.93
C LEU A 63 -3.02 -6.10 17.22
N GLN A 64 -4.21 -5.80 17.73
CA GLN A 64 -5.44 -6.07 17.01
C GLN A 64 -5.60 -5.05 15.89
N VAL A 65 -5.77 -5.52 14.66
CA VAL A 65 -5.96 -4.70 13.47
C VAL A 65 -7.29 -5.04 12.82
N GLU A 66 -8.05 -4.01 12.51
CA GLU A 66 -9.29 -4.09 11.74
C GLU A 66 -9.05 -3.53 10.34
N LEU A 67 -9.22 -4.37 9.32
CA LEU A 67 -9.07 -3.98 7.92
C LEU A 67 -10.43 -3.68 7.30
N GLU A 68 -10.50 -2.52 6.65
CA GLU A 68 -11.64 -2.11 5.85
C GLU A 68 -11.17 -1.76 4.44
N PHE A 69 -11.87 -2.30 3.43
CA PHE A 69 -11.48 -2.12 2.04
C PHE A 69 -12.39 -1.12 1.34
N ILE A 70 -11.78 -0.23 0.55
CA ILE A 70 -12.49 0.65 -0.37
C ILE A 70 -11.98 0.49 -1.79
N HIS A 71 -12.86 0.75 -2.75
CA HIS A 71 -12.54 0.84 -4.17
C HIS A 71 -13.02 2.19 -4.73
N THR A 72 -12.53 2.53 -5.92
CA THR A 72 -13.00 3.73 -6.62
C THR A 72 -14.39 3.50 -7.19
N SER A 73 -15.30 4.45 -6.99
CA SER A 73 -16.67 4.40 -7.52
C SER A 73 -16.73 4.71 -9.01
N SER A 74 -15.75 5.47 -9.51
CA SER A 74 -15.64 5.94 -10.89
C SER A 74 -15.10 4.88 -11.86
N HIS A 75 -14.63 3.72 -11.38
CA HIS A 75 -14.06 2.67 -12.21
C HIS A 75 -14.66 1.30 -11.90
N GLU A 76 -15.16 0.62 -12.94
CA GLU A 76 -15.69 -0.74 -12.81
C GLU A 76 -14.57 -1.78 -12.87
N SER A 77 -14.45 -2.60 -11.82
CA SER A 77 -13.46 -3.67 -11.77
C SER A 77 -13.80 -4.80 -12.74
N LYS A 78 -12.91 -5.11 -13.68
CA LYS A 78 -13.11 -6.18 -14.67
C LYS A 78 -12.81 -7.59 -14.14
N ASN A 79 -11.96 -7.71 -13.13
CA ASN A 79 -11.42 -8.99 -12.65
C ASN A 79 -11.95 -9.40 -11.27
N THR A 80 -12.91 -8.66 -10.72
CA THR A 80 -13.52 -8.97 -9.44
C THR A 80 -15.04 -8.92 -9.61
N SER A 81 -15.75 -9.93 -9.09
CA SER A 81 -17.20 -9.98 -9.19
C SER A 81 -17.85 -8.81 -8.45
N ARG A 82 -18.97 -8.34 -8.97
CA ARG A 82 -19.76 -7.28 -8.30
C ARG A 82 -20.25 -7.71 -6.92
N GLU A 83 -20.56 -9.00 -6.75
CA GLU A 83 -20.98 -9.58 -5.47
C GLU A 83 -19.88 -9.45 -4.42
N HIS A 84 -18.62 -9.77 -4.78
CA HIS A 84 -17.48 -9.63 -3.88
C HIS A 84 -17.25 -8.16 -3.48
N LEU A 85 -17.33 -7.24 -4.44
CA LEU A 85 -17.21 -5.80 -4.15
C LEU A 85 -18.33 -5.32 -3.23
N PHE A 86 -19.57 -5.69 -3.50
CA PHE A 86 -20.71 -5.30 -2.68
C PHE A 86 -20.64 -5.85 -1.25
N GLN A 87 -20.10 -7.05 -1.09
CA GLN A 87 -20.00 -7.70 0.21
C GLN A 87 -18.84 -7.20 1.07
N PHE A 88 -17.69 -6.89 0.47
CA PHE A 88 -16.44 -6.66 1.22
C PHE A 88 -15.84 -5.28 1.02
N TYR A 89 -16.31 -4.49 0.06
CA TYR A 89 -15.79 -3.16 -0.22
C TYR A 89 -16.82 -2.08 0.04
N LYS A 90 -16.33 -0.93 0.43
CA LYS A 90 -17.11 0.31 0.50
C LYS A 90 -16.63 1.29 -0.55
N VAL A 91 -17.43 2.29 -0.85
CA VAL A 91 -17.01 3.47 -1.60
C VAL A 91 -16.57 4.57 -0.65
N PHE A 92 -15.81 5.53 -1.16
CA PHE A 92 -15.26 6.61 -0.34
C PHE A 92 -16.32 7.38 0.46
N ASP A 93 -17.48 7.61 -0.14
CA ASP A 93 -18.56 8.36 0.51
C ASP A 93 -19.14 7.69 1.76
N GLU A 94 -18.98 6.37 1.91
CA GLU A 94 -19.41 5.62 3.10
C GLU A 94 -18.42 5.72 4.28
N VAL A 95 -17.19 6.17 4.03
CA VAL A 95 -16.12 6.21 5.05
C VAL A 95 -15.61 7.62 5.35
N LYS A 96 -15.94 8.62 4.53
CA LYS A 96 -15.37 9.98 4.58
C LYS A 96 -15.54 10.72 5.90
N ASP A 97 -16.59 10.39 6.67
CA ASP A 97 -16.89 11.04 7.97
C ASP A 97 -16.19 10.34 9.15
N ARG A 98 -15.41 9.30 8.88
CA ARG A 98 -14.69 8.50 9.90
C ARG A 98 -13.21 8.82 9.92
N LYS A 99 -12.57 8.50 11.04
CA LYS A 99 -11.10 8.59 11.21
C LYS A 99 -10.49 7.21 11.31
N PHE A 100 -9.26 7.08 10.79
CA PHE A 100 -8.51 5.83 10.74
C PHE A 100 -7.11 6.02 11.31
N ASP A 101 -6.58 4.96 11.92
CA ASP A 101 -5.20 4.94 12.45
C ASP A 101 -4.18 4.81 11.30
N GLY A 102 -4.55 4.14 10.22
CA GLY A 102 -3.72 4.01 9.04
C GLY A 102 -4.52 3.85 7.75
N MET A 103 -3.85 4.13 6.64
CA MET A 103 -4.38 3.88 5.30
C MET A 103 -3.31 3.29 4.40
N VAL A 104 -3.69 2.32 3.57
CA VAL A 104 -2.84 1.80 2.50
C VAL A 104 -3.45 2.17 1.15
N ILE A 105 -2.68 2.81 0.29
CA ILE A 105 -3.03 3.06 -1.11
C ILE A 105 -2.16 2.14 -1.97
N THR A 106 -2.78 1.18 -2.65
CA THR A 106 -2.07 0.16 -3.42
C THR A 106 -1.57 0.69 -4.76
N GLY A 107 -0.81 -0.13 -5.47
CA GLY A 107 -0.50 0.09 -6.88
C GLY A 107 -1.72 -0.07 -7.78
N ALA A 108 -1.57 0.35 -9.04
CA ALA A 108 -2.56 0.18 -10.09
C ALA A 108 -1.86 -0.15 -11.43
N PRO A 109 -2.52 -0.85 -12.36
CA PRO A 109 -1.92 -1.26 -13.65
C PRO A 109 -1.95 -0.14 -14.72
N VAL A 110 -1.81 1.10 -14.29
CA VAL A 110 -1.87 2.32 -15.15
C VAL A 110 -0.56 3.12 -15.10
N GLU A 111 0.54 2.43 -14.86
CA GLU A 111 1.84 3.03 -14.58
C GLU A 111 2.35 3.95 -15.71
N THR A 112 2.09 3.59 -16.97
CA THR A 112 2.56 4.32 -18.14
C THR A 112 1.65 5.47 -18.57
N MET A 113 0.42 5.54 -18.03
CA MET A 113 -0.51 6.62 -18.34
C MET A 113 -0.16 7.89 -17.55
N PRO A 114 -0.29 9.11 -18.12
CA PRO A 114 -0.32 10.34 -17.32
C PRO A 114 -1.35 10.24 -16.20
N PHE A 115 -1.10 10.88 -15.06
CA PHE A 115 -2.01 10.76 -13.91
C PHE A 115 -3.39 11.33 -14.24
N GLU A 116 -3.44 12.46 -14.94
CA GLU A 116 -4.67 13.18 -15.31
C GLU A 116 -5.55 12.40 -16.29
N GLU A 117 -4.97 11.45 -17.04
CA GLU A 117 -5.70 10.58 -17.97
C GLU A 117 -6.29 9.33 -17.30
N VAL A 118 -5.96 9.08 -16.04
CA VAL A 118 -6.52 7.97 -15.27
C VAL A 118 -7.95 8.31 -14.86
N GLU A 119 -8.92 7.50 -15.29
CA GLU A 119 -10.36 7.71 -15.07
C GLU A 119 -10.73 8.09 -13.63
N TYR A 120 -10.14 7.43 -12.65
CA TYR A 120 -10.40 7.64 -11.22
C TYR A 120 -9.43 8.63 -10.55
N TRP A 121 -8.62 9.37 -11.32
CA TRP A 121 -7.66 10.34 -10.77
C TRP A 121 -8.29 11.40 -9.87
N PRO A 122 -9.41 12.05 -10.28
CA PRO A 122 -10.05 13.04 -9.42
C PRO A 122 -10.54 12.46 -8.09
N GLU A 123 -11.02 11.21 -8.08
CA GLU A 123 -11.47 10.54 -6.85
C GLU A 123 -10.29 10.23 -5.93
N ILE A 124 -9.17 9.74 -6.47
CA ILE A 124 -7.95 9.50 -5.69
C ILE A 124 -7.40 10.79 -5.09
N CYS A 125 -7.39 11.90 -5.84
CA CYS A 125 -6.98 13.19 -5.32
C CYS A 125 -7.83 13.63 -4.12
N ARG A 126 -9.17 13.46 -4.19
CA ARG A 126 -10.07 13.71 -3.06
C ARG A 126 -9.73 12.84 -1.85
N ILE A 127 -9.49 11.55 -2.06
CA ILE A 127 -9.14 10.60 -1.00
C ILE A 127 -7.78 10.97 -0.38
N MET A 128 -6.79 11.31 -1.18
CA MET A 128 -5.47 11.74 -0.69
C MET A 128 -5.55 13.04 0.12
N GLU A 129 -6.35 14.02 -0.32
CA GLU A 129 -6.56 15.25 0.44
C GLU A 129 -7.25 14.98 1.79
N TRP A 130 -8.33 14.19 1.76
CA TRP A 130 -9.06 13.78 2.94
C TRP A 130 -8.16 13.01 3.94
N SER A 131 -7.25 12.18 3.45
CA SER A 131 -6.36 11.39 4.30
C SER A 131 -5.46 12.24 5.20
N LYS A 132 -5.12 13.47 4.79
CA LYS A 132 -4.28 14.39 5.59
C LYS A 132 -4.89 14.72 6.96
N THR A 133 -6.21 14.71 7.07
CA THR A 133 -6.95 15.11 8.29
C THR A 133 -7.68 13.97 8.98
N HIS A 134 -7.99 12.89 8.26
CA HIS A 134 -8.79 11.77 8.75
C HIS A 134 -7.98 10.50 8.99
N VAL A 135 -6.74 10.44 8.50
CA VAL A 135 -5.86 9.27 8.67
C VAL A 135 -4.59 9.69 9.41
N TYR A 136 -4.19 8.90 10.41
CA TYR A 136 -2.97 9.21 11.16
C TYR A 136 -1.72 9.00 10.31
N SER A 137 -1.61 7.87 9.58
CA SER A 137 -0.48 7.58 8.69
C SER A 137 -0.97 6.91 7.41
N THR A 138 -0.51 7.39 6.25
CA THR A 138 -0.86 6.83 4.94
C THR A 138 0.36 6.19 4.30
N PHE A 139 0.24 4.92 3.92
CA PHE A 139 1.27 4.14 3.23
C PHE A 139 0.91 3.95 1.76
N HIS A 140 1.70 4.52 0.89
CA HIS A 140 1.54 4.47 -0.55
C HIS A 140 2.47 3.44 -1.18
N ILE A 141 1.97 2.57 -2.05
CA ILE A 141 2.71 1.46 -2.64
C ILE A 141 2.73 1.57 -4.17
N CYS A 142 3.90 1.40 -4.77
CA CYS A 142 4.13 1.30 -6.22
C CYS A 142 3.57 2.52 -6.97
N TRP A 143 2.61 2.32 -7.87
CA TRP A 143 1.94 3.43 -8.56
C TRP A 143 1.24 4.38 -7.58
N GLY A 144 0.63 3.86 -6.51
CA GLY A 144 0.06 4.69 -5.45
C GLY A 144 1.10 5.60 -4.78
N ALA A 145 2.36 5.14 -4.65
CA ALA A 145 3.44 5.98 -4.16
C ALA A 145 3.81 7.10 -5.16
N GLN A 146 3.87 6.78 -6.44
CA GLN A 146 4.12 7.79 -7.48
C GLN A 146 2.98 8.82 -7.55
N ALA A 147 1.72 8.34 -7.45
CA ALA A 147 0.53 9.19 -7.42
C ALA A 147 0.53 10.13 -6.21
N GLY A 148 0.84 9.61 -5.03
CA GLY A 148 0.93 10.41 -3.81
C GLY A 148 2.07 11.43 -3.85
N LEU A 149 3.23 11.05 -4.36
CA LEU A 149 4.36 11.97 -4.54
C LEU A 149 4.03 13.09 -5.52
N TYR A 150 3.35 12.78 -6.61
CA TYR A 150 2.91 13.76 -7.58
C TYR A 150 1.86 14.72 -6.99
N TYR A 151 0.82 14.15 -6.35
CA TYR A 151 -0.27 14.95 -5.79
C TYR A 151 0.18 15.87 -4.65
N HIS A 152 0.96 15.35 -3.69
CA HIS A 152 1.32 16.10 -2.49
C HIS A 152 2.52 17.04 -2.69
N TYR A 153 3.46 16.66 -3.57
CA TYR A 153 4.77 17.34 -3.69
C TYR A 153 5.14 17.74 -5.11
N GLY A 154 4.31 17.44 -6.12
CA GLY A 154 4.62 17.74 -7.53
C GLY A 154 5.75 16.91 -8.12
N ILE A 155 6.21 15.86 -7.43
CA ILE A 155 7.29 14.99 -7.90
C ILE A 155 6.76 14.07 -9.00
N LYS A 156 7.38 14.16 -10.19
CA LYS A 156 6.91 13.46 -11.39
C LYS A 156 7.45 12.04 -11.47
N LYS A 157 6.73 11.19 -12.21
CA LYS A 157 7.25 9.89 -12.67
C LYS A 157 7.88 10.03 -14.05
N TYR A 158 8.91 9.24 -14.31
CA TYR A 158 9.66 9.24 -15.56
C TYR A 158 9.69 7.83 -16.14
N ALA A 159 9.46 7.73 -17.46
CA ALA A 159 9.57 6.45 -18.15
C ALA A 159 11.02 5.93 -18.10
N LEU A 160 11.16 4.63 -17.88
CA LEU A 160 12.43 3.94 -18.03
C LEU A 160 12.62 3.54 -19.49
N PRO A 161 13.86 3.52 -20.01
CA PRO A 161 14.13 3.05 -21.38
C PRO A 161 13.69 1.61 -21.59
N GLU A 162 13.85 0.79 -20.55
CA GLU A 162 13.45 -0.61 -20.53
C GLU A 162 12.76 -0.93 -19.20
N LYS A 163 11.96 -1.99 -19.19
CA LYS A 163 11.33 -2.49 -17.97
C LYS A 163 12.40 -2.90 -16.96
N LEU A 164 12.41 -2.26 -15.80
CA LEU A 164 13.23 -2.71 -14.68
C LEU A 164 12.58 -3.95 -14.06
N PHE A 165 13.20 -5.11 -14.27
CA PHE A 165 12.74 -6.39 -13.75
C PHE A 165 13.90 -7.16 -13.10
N GLY A 166 13.72 -7.58 -11.85
CA GLY A 166 14.73 -8.34 -11.10
C GLY A 166 14.68 -8.06 -9.61
N VAL A 167 15.67 -8.62 -8.90
CA VAL A 167 15.90 -8.40 -7.46
C VAL A 167 17.19 -7.61 -7.30
N PHE A 168 17.11 -6.47 -6.65
CA PHE A 168 18.22 -5.51 -6.55
C PHE A 168 18.58 -5.20 -5.11
N PRO A 169 19.87 -5.02 -4.79
CA PRO A 169 20.31 -4.57 -3.47
C PRO A 169 19.91 -3.11 -3.23
N HIS A 170 19.39 -2.84 -2.03
CA HIS A 170 19.04 -1.51 -1.55
C HIS A 170 19.78 -1.22 -0.27
N VAL A 171 20.19 0.04 -0.12
CA VAL A 171 20.91 0.53 1.06
C VAL A 171 19.95 1.36 1.92
N VAL A 172 20.05 1.18 3.24
CA VAL A 172 19.37 2.05 4.20
C VAL A 172 20.10 3.40 4.25
N GLU A 173 19.46 4.46 3.76
CA GLU A 173 20.01 5.82 3.74
C GLU A 173 19.87 6.51 5.11
N ARG A 174 18.84 6.15 5.87
CA ARG A 174 18.53 6.80 7.14
C ARG A 174 18.30 5.78 8.27
N ARG A 175 19.38 5.31 8.89
CA ARG A 175 19.37 4.31 9.97
C ARG A 175 18.64 4.79 11.23
N SER A 176 18.62 6.11 11.48
CA SER A 176 17.92 6.69 12.64
C SER A 176 16.40 6.66 12.53
N SER A 177 15.86 6.39 11.35
CA SER A 177 14.41 6.31 11.13
C SER A 177 13.80 5.08 11.81
N MET A 178 12.72 5.29 12.57
CA MET A 178 11.96 4.18 13.15
C MET A 178 11.39 3.23 12.09
N LEU A 179 11.10 3.74 10.88
CA LEU A 179 10.59 2.96 9.76
C LEU A 179 11.61 1.99 9.18
N MET A 180 12.89 2.19 9.47
CA MET A 180 13.98 1.32 9.00
C MET A 180 14.52 0.39 10.09
N ARG A 181 13.90 0.36 11.27
CA ARG A 181 14.29 -0.58 12.33
C ARG A 181 14.08 -2.01 11.91
N GLY A 182 15.08 -2.86 12.12
CA GLY A 182 15.04 -4.28 11.76
C GLY A 182 15.40 -4.58 10.31
N PHE A 183 15.66 -3.56 9.50
CA PHE A 183 16.26 -3.76 8.17
C PHE A 183 17.78 -3.93 8.30
N ASP A 184 18.32 -4.85 7.51
CA ASP A 184 19.76 -4.92 7.28
C ASP A 184 20.24 -3.66 6.54
N ASP A 185 21.53 -3.33 6.68
CA ASP A 185 22.12 -2.18 5.99
C ASP A 185 21.96 -2.25 4.48
N VAL A 186 21.99 -3.48 3.95
CA VAL A 186 21.71 -3.81 2.55
C VAL A 186 20.68 -4.92 2.53
N PHE A 187 19.59 -4.72 1.83
CA PHE A 187 18.50 -5.69 1.69
C PHE A 187 18.06 -5.81 0.23
N MET A 188 17.55 -6.98 -0.13
CA MET A 188 17.16 -7.28 -1.50
C MET A 188 15.69 -6.93 -1.75
N VAL A 189 15.40 -6.22 -2.86
CA VAL A 189 14.04 -5.82 -3.22
C VAL A 189 13.72 -6.24 -4.65
N PRO A 190 12.60 -6.96 -4.86
CA PRO A 190 12.11 -7.26 -6.20
C PRO A 190 11.47 -6.02 -6.84
N HIS A 191 11.81 -5.78 -8.10
CA HIS A 191 11.23 -4.72 -8.94
C HIS A 191 10.60 -5.31 -10.20
N SER A 192 9.46 -4.72 -10.61
CA SER A 192 8.82 -4.93 -11.91
C SER A 192 8.07 -3.65 -12.28
N ARG A 193 8.72 -2.73 -12.96
CA ARG A 193 8.17 -1.40 -13.25
C ARG A 193 8.71 -0.80 -14.54
N HIS A 194 7.93 0.09 -15.14
CA HIS A 194 8.25 0.83 -16.37
C HIS A 194 8.59 2.31 -16.11
N THR A 195 8.39 2.78 -14.87
CA THR A 195 8.63 4.17 -14.49
C THR A 195 9.49 4.28 -13.24
N THR A 196 10.07 5.44 -13.03
CA THR A 196 10.91 5.74 -11.87
C THR A 196 10.62 7.14 -11.34
N ILE A 197 11.11 7.41 -10.14
CA ILE A 197 11.17 8.73 -9.50
C ILE A 197 12.63 9.17 -9.48
N ARG A 198 12.92 10.43 -9.76
CA ARG A 198 14.26 10.99 -9.68
C ARG A 198 14.65 11.29 -8.24
N ARG A 199 15.85 10.88 -7.88
CA ARG A 199 16.39 11.08 -6.53
C ARG A 199 16.51 12.56 -6.18
N GLU A 200 16.94 13.36 -7.13
CA GLU A 200 17.19 14.79 -6.97
C GLU A 200 15.88 15.54 -6.60
N GLU A 201 14.74 15.12 -7.15
CA GLU A 201 13.45 15.72 -6.83
C GLU A 201 12.99 15.38 -5.40
N VAL A 202 13.27 14.14 -4.95
CA VAL A 202 12.96 13.73 -3.57
C VAL A 202 13.86 14.48 -2.57
N GLU A 203 15.15 14.59 -2.85
CA GLU A 203 16.12 15.29 -1.99
C GLU A 203 15.89 16.80 -1.95
N ALA A 204 15.39 17.39 -3.03
CA ALA A 204 15.00 18.80 -3.08
C ALA A 204 13.74 19.11 -2.24
N CYS A 205 12.89 18.12 -2.00
CA CYS A 205 11.69 18.27 -1.19
C CYS A 205 12.03 18.22 0.31
N LYS A 206 11.96 19.37 0.99
CA LYS A 206 12.31 19.48 2.41
C LYS A 206 11.45 18.62 3.35
N GLU A 207 10.22 18.35 2.94
CA GLU A 207 9.26 17.58 3.73
C GLU A 207 9.54 16.06 3.66
N LEU A 208 10.23 15.60 2.63
CA LEU A 208 10.53 14.20 2.43
C LEU A 208 11.94 13.85 2.93
N LYS A 209 12.03 12.65 3.49
CA LYS A 209 13.29 12.03 3.90
C LYS A 209 13.46 10.73 3.12
N LEU A 210 14.54 10.64 2.34
CA LEU A 210 14.90 9.39 1.68
C LEU A 210 15.32 8.36 2.73
N LEU A 211 14.69 7.20 2.72
CA LEU A 211 14.90 6.13 3.70
C LEU A 211 15.77 5.00 3.14
N ALA A 212 15.53 4.63 1.88
CA ALA A 212 16.30 3.58 1.21
C ALA A 212 16.31 3.79 -0.31
N SER A 213 17.43 3.41 -0.92
CA SER A 213 17.62 3.48 -2.37
C SER A 213 18.58 2.41 -2.87
N SER A 214 18.68 2.27 -4.20
CA SER A 214 19.60 1.39 -4.90
C SER A 214 20.33 2.17 -6.00
N PRO A 215 21.65 1.99 -6.19
CA PRO A 215 22.34 2.55 -7.34
C PRO A 215 21.80 2.05 -8.68
N GLN A 216 21.26 0.82 -8.71
CA GLN A 216 20.74 0.17 -9.91
C GLN A 216 19.23 0.41 -10.09
N ALA A 217 18.44 0.39 -9.00
CA ALA A 217 17.00 0.48 -9.04
C ALA A 217 16.46 1.85 -8.57
N GLY A 218 17.30 2.81 -8.23
CA GLY A 218 16.90 4.17 -7.84
C GLY A 218 16.20 4.24 -6.47
N VAL A 219 15.34 5.23 -6.30
CA VAL A 219 14.63 5.52 -5.04
C VAL A 219 13.66 4.39 -4.71
N TYR A 220 13.69 3.92 -3.47
CA TYR A 220 12.81 2.84 -3.00
C TYR A 220 11.79 3.31 -1.97
N ALA A 221 12.26 3.89 -0.87
CA ALA A 221 11.41 4.29 0.24
C ALA A 221 11.72 5.71 0.71
N MET A 222 10.70 6.47 0.98
CA MET A 222 10.77 7.79 1.57
C MET A 222 9.55 8.05 2.45
N ALA A 223 9.66 9.00 3.38
CA ALA A 223 8.57 9.39 4.25
C ALA A 223 8.70 10.85 4.67
N THR A 224 7.60 11.43 5.13
CA THR A 224 7.61 12.70 5.87
C THR A 224 8.22 12.51 7.27
N GLU A 225 8.68 13.59 7.87
CA GLU A 225 9.07 13.60 9.28
C GLU A 225 7.88 13.12 10.13
N GLY A 226 8.12 12.17 11.03
CA GLY A 226 7.05 11.56 11.85
C GLY A 226 6.18 10.51 11.13
N GLY A 227 6.45 10.16 9.85
CA GLY A 227 5.79 9.04 9.17
C GLY A 227 4.31 9.24 8.84
N ARG A 228 3.84 10.49 8.70
CA ARG A 228 2.45 10.79 8.30
C ARG A 228 2.15 10.32 6.89
N GLN A 229 3.13 10.43 5.99
CA GLN A 229 3.07 9.95 4.62
C GLN A 229 4.30 9.08 4.38
N ILE A 230 4.10 7.86 3.92
CA ILE A 230 5.15 6.88 3.65
C ILE A 230 4.97 6.38 2.21
N PHE A 231 6.04 6.39 1.43
CA PHE A 231 6.01 6.01 0.01
C PHE A 231 7.02 4.90 -0.25
N LYS A 232 6.56 3.83 -0.90
CA LYS A 232 7.37 2.70 -1.34
C LYS A 232 7.16 2.48 -2.84
N THR A 233 8.18 2.77 -3.65
CA THR A 233 8.07 2.78 -5.12
C THR A 233 8.08 1.40 -5.77
N ALA A 234 8.55 0.36 -5.09
CA ALA A 234 8.54 -0.99 -5.63
C ALA A 234 7.19 -1.69 -5.44
N ARG A 235 6.78 -2.47 -6.44
CA ARG A 235 5.64 -3.38 -6.34
C ARG A 235 5.98 -4.48 -5.34
N GLN A 236 5.02 -4.88 -4.52
CA GLN A 236 5.12 -6.09 -3.74
C GLN A 236 4.92 -7.27 -4.70
N ILE A 237 6.02 -7.89 -5.13
CA ILE A 237 5.97 -9.11 -5.92
C ILE A 237 5.95 -10.26 -4.92
N HIS A 238 4.97 -11.16 -5.03
CA HIS A 238 5.12 -12.48 -4.44
C HIS A 238 6.25 -13.20 -5.18
N LEU A 239 7.31 -13.50 -4.45
CA LEU A 239 8.13 -14.64 -4.79
C LEU A 239 7.23 -15.87 -4.51
N ASN A 240 6.52 -16.34 -5.51
CA ASN A 240 5.97 -17.68 -5.47
C ASN A 240 7.14 -18.61 -5.21
N GLU A 241 7.01 -19.52 -4.25
CA GLU A 241 8.00 -20.56 -3.92
C GLU A 241 8.50 -21.35 -5.14
N ARG A 242 7.83 -21.23 -6.30
CA ARG A 242 8.22 -21.82 -7.59
C ARG A 242 9.44 -21.19 -8.28
N LEU A 243 9.99 -20.07 -7.77
CA LEU A 243 11.21 -19.43 -8.32
C LEU A 243 12.46 -19.70 -7.47
N LEU A 244 12.35 -20.51 -6.41
CA LEU A 244 13.46 -20.90 -5.54
C LEU A 244 13.92 -22.36 -5.79
N HIS A 245 13.48 -22.98 -6.91
CA HIS A 245 13.96 -24.30 -7.35
C HIS A 245 14.60 -24.22 -8.74
#